data_1811e49c2adb3e0d6b9a25b6ee59c7de
#
_entry.id   1811e49c2adb3e0d6b9a25b6ee59c7de
#
_cell.length_a   1.000
_cell.length_b   1.000
_cell.length_c   1.000
_cell.angle_alpha   90.00
_cell.angle_beta   90.00
_cell.angle_gamma   90.00
#
_symmetry.space_group_name_H-M   'P 1'
#
loop_
_entity.id
_entity.type
_entity.pdbx_description
1 polymer ?
#
loop_
_entity_poly.entity_id
_entity_poly.type
_entity_poly.pdbx_seq_one_letter_code
_entity_poly.pdbx_strand_id
1 'polypeptide(L)'
;MSDLPEPSGLSDQQISDLTAAFYRRVRTDDLIGPMYPDDDWSGAEERLRDFLIFRFGGSDKYIQERGHPRLRMRHAPFKIGIAERDRWLELMFAAMNETKIPSDQVLNLRTFFQQVADFMRND
;
A
#
# COMPACT_ATOMS: atom_id res chain seq x y z
N MET A 1 -1.68 5.06 -29.03
CA MET A 1 -1.91 4.58 -28.22
C MET A 1 -1.36 4.85 -27.26
N SER A 2 -1.88 4.99 -26.54
CA SER A 2 -1.19 5.15 -25.63
C SER A 2 -0.57 4.04 -25.49
N ASP A 3 0.36 4.03 -25.79
CA ASP A 3 1.13 3.02 -25.64
C ASP A 3 2.02 3.28 -24.54
N LEU A 4 1.73 4.22 -23.78
CA LEU A 4 2.46 4.24 -22.58
C LEU A 4 1.98 3.11 -21.75
N PRO A 5 2.85 2.22 -21.36
CA PRO A 5 2.42 1.17 -20.49
C PRO A 5 1.91 1.78 -19.21
N GLU A 6 0.86 1.25 -18.69
CA GLU A 6 0.47 1.56 -17.35
C GLU A 6 1.63 1.28 -16.45
N PRO A 7 1.87 2.09 -15.44
CA PRO A 7 2.98 1.86 -14.54
C PRO A 7 3.07 0.43 -14.03
N SER A 8 1.91 -0.20 -13.82
CA SER A 8 1.90 -1.58 -13.37
C SER A 8 0.99 -2.47 -14.18
N GLY A 9 0.07 -1.89 -14.94
CA GLY A 9 -0.92 -2.68 -15.65
C GLY A 9 -1.92 -3.38 -14.75
N LEU A 10 -2.02 -2.99 -13.48
CA LEU A 10 -2.97 -3.61 -12.56
C LEU A 10 -4.35 -3.00 -12.72
N SER A 11 -5.38 -3.86 -12.66
CA SER A 11 -6.75 -3.39 -12.65
C SER A 11 -7.13 -2.92 -11.25
N ASP A 12 -8.22 -2.14 -11.17
CA ASP A 12 -8.75 -1.72 -9.88
C ASP A 12 -9.11 -2.93 -9.01
N GLN A 13 -9.61 -3.99 -9.63
CA GLN A 13 -9.95 -5.20 -8.87
C GLN A 13 -8.72 -5.88 -8.30
N GLN A 14 -7.63 -5.94 -9.07
CA GLN A 14 -6.39 -6.52 -8.56
C GLN A 14 -5.85 -5.70 -7.39
N ILE A 15 -5.94 -4.39 -7.47
CA ILE A 15 -5.51 -3.52 -6.39
C ILE A 15 -6.41 -3.70 -5.16
N SER A 16 -7.72 -3.79 -5.36
CA SER A 16 -8.65 -4.03 -4.25
C SER A 16 -8.38 -5.35 -3.56
N ASP A 17 -8.13 -6.40 -4.33
CA ASP A 17 -7.82 -7.72 -3.76
C ASP A 17 -6.51 -7.67 -2.97
N LEU A 18 -5.52 -6.98 -3.49
CA LEU A 18 -4.24 -6.85 -2.82
C LEU A 18 -4.37 -6.13 -1.47
N THR A 19 -5.09 -5.01 -1.45
CA THR A 19 -5.24 -4.25 -0.20
C THR A 19 -6.07 -5.02 0.82
N ALA A 20 -7.07 -5.75 0.38
CA ALA A 20 -7.87 -6.58 1.29
C ALA A 20 -7.01 -7.69 1.92
N ALA A 21 -6.19 -8.36 1.11
CA ALA A 21 -5.30 -9.40 1.62
C ALA A 21 -4.27 -8.84 2.58
N PHE A 22 -3.75 -7.65 2.27
CA PHE A 22 -2.77 -6.99 3.14
C PHE A 22 -3.38 -6.66 4.51
N TYR A 23 -4.54 -6.00 4.53
CA TYR A 23 -5.13 -5.61 5.82
C TYR A 23 -5.69 -6.78 6.60
N ARG A 24 -6.08 -7.86 5.94
CA ARG A 24 -6.45 -9.07 6.65
C ARG A 24 -5.29 -9.58 7.50
N ARG A 25 -4.06 -9.43 6.99
CA ARG A 25 -2.86 -9.82 7.73
C ARG A 25 -2.48 -8.79 8.80
N VAL A 26 -2.62 -7.50 8.48
CA VAL A 26 -2.25 -6.44 9.41
C VAL A 26 -3.11 -6.51 10.68
N ARG A 27 -4.39 -6.80 10.54
CA ARG A 27 -5.32 -6.83 11.67
C ARG A 27 -4.87 -7.80 12.76
N THR A 28 -4.21 -8.88 12.37
CA THR A 28 -3.77 -9.90 13.33
C THR A 28 -2.29 -9.82 13.62
N ASP A 29 -1.59 -8.84 13.07
CA ASP A 29 -0.17 -8.69 13.30
C ASP A 29 0.07 -7.99 14.62
N ASP A 30 0.98 -8.53 15.44
CA ASP A 30 1.22 -8.01 16.77
C ASP A 30 2.17 -6.81 16.81
N LEU A 31 2.87 -6.55 15.71
CA LEU A 31 3.82 -5.44 15.67
C LEU A 31 3.19 -4.18 15.07
N ILE A 32 2.60 -4.27 13.87
CA ILE A 32 2.06 -3.07 13.23
C ILE A 32 0.55 -2.96 13.33
N GLY A 33 -0.16 -4.06 13.64
CA GLY A 33 -1.60 -3.99 13.82
C GLY A 33 -2.03 -2.95 14.85
N PRO A 34 -1.39 -2.90 16.04
CA PRO A 34 -1.77 -1.93 17.06
C PRO A 34 -1.54 -0.46 16.66
N MET A 35 -0.81 -0.21 15.58
CA MET A 35 -0.61 1.16 15.11
C MET A 35 -1.83 1.73 14.40
N TYR A 36 -2.83 0.89 14.08
CA TYR A 36 -4.04 1.31 13.40
C TYR A 36 -5.20 1.43 14.39
N PRO A 37 -6.05 2.46 14.25
CA PRO A 37 -7.25 2.55 15.11
C PRO A 37 -8.17 1.35 14.87
N ASP A 38 -8.67 0.75 15.97
CA ASP A 38 -9.54 -0.41 15.87
C ASP A 38 -10.85 -0.14 15.13
N ASP A 39 -11.29 1.11 15.14
CA ASP A 39 -12.58 1.47 14.56
C ASP A 39 -12.46 2.02 13.14
N ASP A 40 -11.29 1.92 12.51
CA ASP A 40 -11.09 2.52 11.19
C ASP A 40 -10.39 1.59 10.20
N TRP A 41 -10.58 0.29 10.35
CA TRP A 41 -9.93 -0.67 9.44
C TRP A 41 -10.40 -0.50 7.99
N SER A 42 -11.71 -0.30 7.79
CA SER A 42 -12.22 -0.10 6.44
C SER A 42 -11.72 1.21 5.84
N GLY A 43 -11.57 2.25 6.67
CA GLY A 43 -11.01 3.52 6.20
C GLY A 43 -9.54 3.38 5.80
N ALA A 44 -8.76 2.64 6.58
CA ALA A 44 -7.36 2.40 6.26
C ALA A 44 -7.23 1.66 4.93
N GLU A 45 -8.02 0.60 4.76
CA GLU A 45 -8.00 -0.17 3.52
C GLU A 45 -8.40 0.68 2.33
N GLU A 46 -9.43 1.49 2.47
CA GLU A 46 -9.91 2.36 1.40
C GLU A 46 -8.84 3.38 1.01
N ARG A 47 -8.18 3.98 1.99
CA ARG A 47 -7.14 4.97 1.70
C ARG A 47 -5.95 4.37 0.96
N LEU A 48 -5.52 3.18 1.35
CA LEU A 48 -4.42 2.53 0.65
C LEU A 48 -4.84 2.11 -0.75
N ARG A 49 -6.05 1.55 -0.88
CA ARG A 49 -6.57 1.16 -2.18
C ARG A 49 -6.62 2.36 -3.14
N ASP A 50 -7.20 3.46 -2.68
CA ASP A 50 -7.34 4.65 -3.53
C ASP A 50 -5.99 5.24 -3.90
N PHE A 51 -5.03 5.21 -2.97
CA PHE A 51 -3.68 5.67 -3.27
C PHE A 51 -3.01 4.81 -4.34
N LEU A 52 -3.17 3.50 -4.24
CA LEU A 52 -2.57 2.60 -5.23
C LEU A 52 -3.26 2.72 -6.60
N ILE A 53 -4.57 2.92 -6.60
CA ILE A 53 -5.29 3.16 -7.85
C ILE A 53 -4.79 4.45 -8.49
N PHE A 54 -4.58 5.50 -7.71
CA PHE A 54 -4.00 6.73 -8.21
C PHE A 54 -2.60 6.49 -8.78
N ARG A 55 -1.76 5.76 -8.04
CA ARG A 55 -0.37 5.58 -8.43
C ARG A 55 -0.21 4.64 -9.62
N PHE A 56 -1.00 3.58 -9.70
CA PHE A 56 -0.81 2.53 -10.70
C PHE A 56 -1.94 2.44 -11.71
N GLY A 57 -3.12 2.92 -11.37
CA GLY A 57 -4.27 2.85 -12.26
C GLY A 57 -4.45 4.07 -13.15
N GLY A 58 -3.65 5.12 -12.95
CA GLY A 58 -3.76 6.32 -13.77
C GLY A 58 -4.92 7.24 -13.41
N SER A 59 -5.66 6.94 -12.34
CA SER A 59 -6.78 7.77 -11.90
C SER A 59 -6.31 8.89 -11.00
N ASP A 60 -6.82 10.09 -11.19
CA ASP A 60 -6.50 11.21 -10.30
C ASP A 60 -7.57 11.42 -9.25
N LYS A 61 -8.48 10.47 -9.09
CA LYS A 61 -9.55 10.56 -8.11
C LYS A 61 -9.02 10.78 -6.69
N TYR A 62 -7.94 10.11 -6.35
CA TYR A 62 -7.37 10.24 -5.02
C TYR A 62 -6.98 11.70 -4.72
N ILE A 63 -6.28 12.34 -5.67
CA ILE A 63 -5.86 13.73 -5.49
C ILE A 63 -7.07 14.66 -5.43
N GLN A 64 -8.07 14.41 -6.27
CA GLN A 64 -9.26 15.26 -6.30
C GLN A 64 -10.05 15.18 -5.00
N GLU A 65 -10.13 13.99 -4.40
CA GLU A 65 -10.94 13.81 -3.19
C GLU A 65 -10.15 14.04 -1.91
N ARG A 66 -8.85 13.76 -1.91
CA ARG A 66 -8.06 13.75 -0.68
C ARG A 66 -6.86 14.68 -0.70
N GLY A 67 -6.57 15.29 -1.85
CA GLY A 67 -5.36 16.09 -1.99
C GLY A 67 -4.11 15.21 -2.10
N HIS A 68 -2.95 15.82 -1.97
CA HIS A 68 -1.69 15.09 -2.07
C HIS A 68 -1.57 14.09 -0.91
N PRO A 69 -0.96 12.92 -1.15
CA PRO A 69 -0.86 11.87 -0.13
C PRO A 69 -0.18 12.30 1.17
N ARG A 70 0.93 13.03 1.09
CA ARG A 70 1.69 13.47 2.27
C ARG A 70 1.91 12.33 3.25
N LEU A 71 2.35 11.20 2.74
CA LEU A 71 2.42 9.96 3.50
C LEU A 71 3.30 10.09 4.74
N ARG A 72 4.48 10.70 4.59
CA ARG A 72 5.40 10.82 5.71
C ARG A 72 4.83 11.68 6.82
N MET A 73 4.16 12.77 6.45
CA MET A 73 3.53 13.64 7.44
C MET A 73 2.43 12.91 8.20
N ARG A 74 1.61 12.13 7.48
CA ARG A 74 0.51 11.40 8.11
C ARG A 74 0.99 10.32 9.07
N HIS A 75 2.19 9.79 8.85
CA HIS A 75 2.75 8.75 9.70
C HIS A 75 3.70 9.30 10.77
N ALA A 76 3.93 10.61 10.80
CA ALA A 76 4.85 11.20 11.76
C ALA A 76 4.52 10.88 13.23
N PRO A 77 3.23 10.79 13.63
CA PRO A 77 2.91 10.44 15.02
C PRO A 77 3.30 9.04 15.42
N PHE A 78 3.60 8.15 14.46
CA PHE A 78 3.93 6.77 14.74
C PHE A 78 5.44 6.57 14.67
N LYS A 79 5.94 5.70 15.56
CA LYS A 79 7.36 5.36 15.52
C LYS A 79 7.56 4.24 14.51
N ILE A 80 8.13 4.57 13.35
CA ILE A 80 8.33 3.61 12.28
C ILE A 80 9.82 3.40 12.09
N GLY A 81 10.33 2.36 12.71
CA GLY A 81 11.73 1.97 12.61
C GLY A 81 11.91 0.84 11.61
N ILE A 82 13.09 0.25 11.66
CA ILE A 82 13.42 -0.85 10.75
C ILE A 82 12.49 -2.05 10.95
N ALA A 83 12.17 -2.38 12.20
CA ALA A 83 11.32 -3.53 12.47
C ALA A 83 9.92 -3.34 11.88
N GLU A 84 9.33 -2.17 12.07
CA GLU A 84 8.00 -1.88 11.52
C GLU A 84 8.03 -1.85 10.01
N ARG A 85 9.07 -1.24 9.42
CA ARG A 85 9.25 -1.19 7.98
C ARG A 85 9.33 -2.61 7.40
N ASP A 86 10.15 -3.45 8.01
CA ASP A 86 10.36 -4.81 7.51
C ASP A 86 9.08 -5.65 7.63
N ARG A 87 8.35 -5.52 8.75
CA ARG A 87 7.11 -6.27 8.93
C ARG A 87 6.07 -5.82 7.90
N TRP A 88 5.94 -4.52 7.66
CA TRP A 88 5.01 -4.00 6.66
C TRP A 88 5.29 -4.62 5.28
N LEU A 89 6.57 -4.64 4.90
CA LEU A 89 6.96 -5.23 3.62
C LEU A 89 6.69 -6.72 3.56
N GLU A 90 6.97 -7.44 4.65
CA GLU A 90 6.71 -8.87 4.71
C GLU A 90 5.23 -9.16 4.48
N LEU A 91 4.36 -8.42 5.14
CA LEU A 91 2.91 -8.61 5.00
C LEU A 91 2.43 -8.24 3.60
N MET A 92 2.97 -7.16 3.04
CA MET A 92 2.59 -6.74 1.69
C MET A 92 3.04 -7.76 0.65
N PHE A 93 4.26 -8.28 0.77
CA PHE A 93 4.75 -9.27 -0.19
C PHE A 93 3.97 -10.58 -0.08
N ALA A 94 3.57 -10.97 1.14
CA ALA A 94 2.71 -12.13 1.30
C ALA A 94 1.35 -11.92 0.65
N ALA A 95 0.79 -10.71 0.78
CA ALA A 95 -0.48 -10.38 0.13
C ALA A 95 -0.35 -10.42 -1.39
N MET A 96 0.75 -9.94 -1.93
CA MET A 96 1.00 -10.00 -3.37
C MET A 96 1.03 -11.44 -3.86
N ASN A 97 1.67 -12.32 -3.09
CA ASN A 97 1.74 -13.72 -3.44
C ASN A 97 0.36 -14.39 -3.36
N GLU A 98 -0.40 -14.09 -2.33
CA GLU A 98 -1.74 -14.65 -2.17
C GLU A 98 -2.66 -14.24 -3.31
N THR A 99 -2.60 -12.99 -3.74
CA THR A 99 -3.50 -12.47 -4.77
C THR A 99 -2.96 -12.69 -6.18
N LYS A 100 -1.83 -13.40 -6.29
CA LYS A 100 -1.26 -13.82 -7.59
C LYS A 100 -1.01 -12.64 -8.52
N ILE A 101 -0.36 -11.62 -8.00
CA ILE A 101 0.03 -10.48 -8.84
C ILE A 101 0.85 -11.01 -10.02
N PRO A 102 0.57 -10.57 -11.26
CA PRO A 102 1.32 -11.04 -12.43
C PRO A 102 2.82 -10.87 -12.26
N SER A 103 3.58 -11.88 -12.69
CA SER A 103 5.01 -11.91 -12.44
C SER A 103 5.75 -10.72 -13.06
N ASP A 104 5.24 -10.18 -14.17
CA ASP A 104 5.86 -9.02 -14.81
C ASP A 104 5.61 -7.74 -14.02
N GLN A 105 4.73 -7.76 -13.02
CA GLN A 105 4.47 -6.60 -12.17
C GLN A 105 5.10 -6.70 -10.80
N VAL A 106 5.52 -7.91 -10.40
CA VAL A 106 6.02 -8.15 -9.04
C VAL A 106 7.22 -7.27 -8.72
N LEU A 107 8.20 -7.22 -9.62
CA LEU A 107 9.41 -6.45 -9.34
C LEU A 107 9.10 -4.96 -9.21
N ASN A 108 8.27 -4.43 -10.09
CA ASN A 108 7.90 -3.02 -10.02
C ASN A 108 7.20 -2.69 -8.70
N LEU A 109 6.27 -3.54 -8.27
CA LEU A 109 5.56 -3.32 -7.03
C LEU A 109 6.47 -3.45 -5.83
N ARG A 110 7.35 -4.45 -5.82
CA ARG A 110 8.27 -4.62 -4.71
C ARG A 110 9.20 -3.41 -4.57
N THR A 111 9.72 -2.92 -5.69
CA THR A 111 10.58 -1.74 -5.67
C THR A 111 9.82 -0.53 -5.14
N PHE A 112 8.59 -0.34 -5.62
CA PHE A 112 7.77 0.77 -5.18
C PHE A 112 7.48 0.69 -3.68
N PHE A 113 7.06 -0.48 -3.20
CA PHE A 113 6.74 -0.62 -1.77
C PHE A 113 7.96 -0.47 -0.89
N GLN A 114 9.13 -0.94 -1.33
CA GLN A 114 10.36 -0.72 -0.58
C GLN A 114 10.68 0.76 -0.46
N GLN A 115 10.50 1.51 -1.55
CA GLN A 115 10.74 2.95 -1.52
C GLN A 115 9.76 3.67 -0.61
N VAL A 116 8.48 3.30 -0.66
CA VAL A 116 7.47 3.91 0.19
C VAL A 116 7.75 3.60 1.66
N ALA A 117 8.05 2.34 1.97
CA ALA A 117 8.32 1.94 3.35
C ALA A 117 9.54 2.66 3.91
N ASP A 118 10.59 2.78 3.11
CA ASP A 118 11.78 3.53 3.54
C ASP A 118 11.46 5.00 3.75
N PHE A 119 10.62 5.57 2.88
CA PHE A 119 10.23 6.97 2.99
C PHE A 119 9.43 7.24 4.27
N MET A 120 8.65 6.26 4.71
CA MET A 120 7.84 6.39 5.92
C MET A 120 8.64 6.20 7.20
N ARG A 121 9.83 5.62 7.11
CA ARG A 121 10.64 5.36 8.28
C ARG A 121 11.06 6.67 8.93
N ASN A 122 10.89 6.77 10.24
CA ASN A 122 11.19 7.98 10.98
C ASN A 122 11.96 7.70 12.27
N ASP A 123 12.52 6.50 12.38
CA ASP A 123 13.26 6.13 13.58
C ASP A 123 14.48 5.25 13.23
#